data_1429276dbfe003cafb94a30176681aca
#
_entry.id   1429276dbfe003cafb94a30176681aca
#
_cell.length_a   1.000
_cell.length_b   1.000
_cell.length_c   1.000
_cell.angle_alpha   90.00
_cell.angle_beta   90.00
_cell.angle_gamma   90.00
#
_symmetry.space_group_name_H-M   'P 1'
#
loop_
_entity.id
_entity.type
_entity.pdbx_description
1 polymer ?
#
loop_
_entity_poly.entity_id
_entity_poly.type
_entity_poly.pdbx_seq_one_letter_code
_entity_poly.pdbx_strand_id
1 'polypeptide(L)'
;MGIKDCKLWADVFDEKLDDCLAPELFEVVSGEAYEMYSDPYEFFVRTYFSDAISDTLRRVVKALKGEANNILTLYSLFGGGKTHTLLTVYHAFRKPGVLKIPQVLRGYSEKKRKELTNLAEEIEKLGGVSIVVIHGKSAEYSARPAKPLKYQAYSVKTLWGYLAHSLGRYDAIREDDDNLTAPAVESIREVLKGKRVIILIDELIDYANNLRRGGNETERRYTENIPTFLDRLSTALVGTNSVMIVSLPIEVREGKIQSVEERYDEVYLQKFLDVLNNAIRRVGSVSLAPLRRHENGDDLVEVMKKRIFEEVPEEVRTKALREMEITIKTNPEVFGHGGIDEIRLTYPYHPELIEILEEIIKRTKLQKTRDMLKYARIIVRGIWATEEDPSLVMPWHINLSDDRIVRSFFSHQFDSYAKVVDKDVVENTQKFSKPELAKLISTAVLL
;
A
#
# COMPACT_ATOMS: atom_id res chain seq x y z
N MET A 1 6.87 32.62 -7.81
CA MET A 1 7.33 31.36 -7.16
C MET A 1 6.11 30.70 -6.57
N GLY A 2 5.62 29.70 -7.22
CA GLY A 2 4.44 28.95 -6.82
C GLY A 2 4.73 27.44 -6.88
N ILE A 3 3.67 26.63 -6.95
CA ILE A 3 3.82 25.19 -6.92
C ILE A 3 4.55 24.62 -8.15
N LYS A 4 4.56 25.35 -9.26
CA LYS A 4 5.28 24.95 -10.49
C LYS A 4 6.81 25.03 -10.39
N ASP A 5 7.33 25.72 -9.37
CA ASP A 5 8.76 25.68 -9.03
C ASP A 5 9.14 24.35 -8.31
N CYS A 6 8.15 23.52 -7.92
CA CYS A 6 8.39 22.15 -7.50
C CYS A 6 8.65 21.25 -8.71
N LYS A 7 9.43 20.20 -8.53
CA LYS A 7 9.68 19.21 -9.58
C LYS A 7 8.77 18.02 -9.43
N LEU A 8 8.01 17.69 -10.47
CA LEU A 8 7.19 16.48 -10.52
C LEU A 8 8.02 15.30 -11.06
N TRP A 9 7.65 14.08 -10.64
CA TRP A 9 8.11 12.88 -11.32
C TRP A 9 7.59 12.88 -12.76
N ALA A 10 8.42 12.44 -13.71
CA ALA A 10 8.06 12.40 -15.13
C ALA A 10 6.82 11.55 -15.41
N ASP A 11 6.63 10.47 -14.63
CA ASP A 11 5.48 9.58 -14.74
C ASP A 11 4.13 10.24 -14.39
N VAL A 12 4.13 11.36 -13.66
CA VAL A 12 2.91 12.13 -13.37
C VAL A 12 2.21 12.61 -14.64
N PHE A 13 2.96 12.83 -15.71
CA PHE A 13 2.43 13.26 -17.01
C PHE A 13 1.92 12.11 -17.89
N ASP A 14 2.15 10.86 -17.51
CA ASP A 14 1.60 9.70 -18.21
C ASP A 14 0.25 9.28 -17.61
N GLU A 15 -0.83 9.62 -18.32
CA GLU A 15 -2.21 9.30 -17.91
C GLU A 15 -2.48 7.79 -17.82
N LYS A 16 -1.77 6.97 -18.58
CA LYS A 16 -1.94 5.50 -18.55
C LYS A 16 -1.56 4.90 -17.21
N LEU A 17 -0.70 5.58 -16.47
CA LEU A 17 -0.24 5.14 -15.15
C LEU A 17 -1.24 5.47 -14.03
N ASP A 18 -2.25 6.30 -14.27
CA ASP A 18 -3.24 6.66 -13.24
C ASP A 18 -4.02 5.45 -12.71
N ASP A 19 -4.22 4.42 -13.55
CA ASP A 19 -4.89 3.18 -13.17
C ASP A 19 -3.92 2.08 -12.69
N CYS A 20 -2.60 2.32 -12.79
CA CYS A 20 -1.54 1.36 -12.45
C CYS A 20 -0.78 1.72 -11.15
N LEU A 21 -1.40 2.49 -10.25
CA LEU A 21 -0.76 3.03 -9.05
C LEU A 21 -0.59 2.04 -7.89
N ALA A 22 -1.03 0.80 -8.06
CA ALA A 22 -0.84 -0.25 -7.07
C ALA A 22 -0.34 -1.52 -7.77
N PRO A 23 0.95 -1.80 -7.68
CA PRO A 23 1.53 -3.01 -8.25
C PRO A 23 1.09 -4.23 -7.45
N GLU A 24 0.96 -5.35 -8.12
CA GLU A 24 0.86 -6.64 -7.47
C GLU A 24 2.28 -7.13 -7.07
N LEU A 25 2.41 -7.75 -5.91
CA LEU A 25 3.71 -8.20 -5.41
C LEU A 25 4.42 -9.14 -6.38
N PHE A 26 3.66 -10.03 -7.05
CA PHE A 26 4.24 -10.98 -8.01
C PHE A 26 4.80 -10.31 -9.26
N GLU A 27 4.18 -9.24 -9.76
CA GLU A 27 4.66 -8.48 -10.93
C GLU A 27 6.03 -7.85 -10.67
N VAL A 28 6.25 -7.37 -9.46
CA VAL A 28 7.54 -6.82 -9.04
C VAL A 28 8.60 -7.91 -8.93
N VAL A 29 8.22 -9.07 -8.39
CA VAL A 29 9.15 -10.20 -8.21
C VAL A 29 9.52 -10.85 -9.53
N SER A 30 8.59 -10.94 -10.50
CA SER A 30 8.85 -11.42 -11.87
C SER A 30 9.57 -10.41 -12.74
N GLY A 31 9.60 -9.12 -12.35
CA GLY A 31 10.18 -8.05 -13.15
C GLY A 31 9.24 -7.51 -14.24
N GLU A 32 7.94 -7.81 -14.15
CA GLU A 32 6.90 -7.34 -15.09
C GLU A 32 6.32 -5.98 -14.70
N ALA A 33 6.52 -5.55 -13.45
CA ALA A 33 6.02 -4.25 -12.98
C ALA A 33 6.81 -3.07 -13.59
N TYR A 34 6.18 -1.90 -13.61
CA TYR A 34 6.85 -0.65 -13.98
C TYR A 34 8.10 -0.41 -13.13
N GLU A 35 9.10 0.25 -13.73
CA GLU A 35 10.42 0.51 -13.11
C GLU A 35 10.30 1.18 -11.73
N MET A 36 9.35 2.12 -11.56
CA MET A 36 9.09 2.77 -10.28
C MET A 36 8.68 1.81 -9.14
N TYR A 37 8.36 0.55 -9.47
CA TYR A 37 8.05 -0.51 -8.51
C TYR A 37 9.07 -1.64 -8.53
N SER A 38 9.67 -1.98 -9.68
CA SER A 38 10.59 -3.11 -9.84
C SER A 38 12.05 -2.76 -9.51
N ASP A 39 12.47 -1.51 -9.74
CA ASP A 39 13.80 -1.05 -9.32
C ASP A 39 13.77 -0.56 -7.85
N PRO A 40 14.64 -1.07 -6.98
CA PRO A 40 14.67 -0.69 -5.56
C PRO A 40 14.96 0.79 -5.32
N TYR A 41 15.79 1.45 -6.15
CA TYR A 41 16.07 2.87 -6.00
C TYR A 41 14.84 3.70 -6.38
N GLU A 42 14.26 3.46 -7.55
CA GLU A 42 13.06 4.12 -8.04
C GLU A 42 11.87 3.94 -7.09
N PHE A 43 11.76 2.74 -6.49
CA PHE A 43 10.75 2.46 -5.48
C PHE A 43 10.96 3.27 -4.20
N PHE A 44 12.20 3.29 -3.66
CA PHE A 44 12.45 3.93 -2.38
C PHE A 44 12.50 5.45 -2.43
N VAL A 45 12.91 6.08 -3.52
CA VAL A 45 12.84 7.54 -3.65
C VAL A 45 11.40 8.06 -3.65
N ARG A 46 10.44 7.21 -4.06
CA ARG A 46 9.00 7.48 -4.07
C ARG A 46 8.24 6.90 -2.87
N THR A 47 8.94 6.24 -1.96
CA THR A 47 8.35 5.65 -0.74
C THR A 47 8.46 6.63 0.42
N TYR A 48 7.34 6.85 1.11
CA TYR A 48 7.35 7.49 2.41
C TYR A 48 7.50 6.43 3.51
N PHE A 49 8.61 6.52 4.26
CA PHE A 49 8.89 5.63 5.37
C PHE A 49 8.13 6.09 6.63
N SER A 50 6.85 5.76 6.69
CA SER A 50 6.06 5.94 7.91
C SER A 50 6.67 5.16 9.08
N ASP A 51 6.24 5.48 10.29
CA ASP A 51 6.69 4.76 11.48
C ASP A 51 6.26 3.28 11.42
N ALA A 52 5.10 3.00 10.84
CA ALA A 52 4.61 1.63 10.64
C ALA A 52 5.53 0.80 9.71
N ILE A 53 5.97 1.38 8.58
CA ILE A 53 6.90 0.73 7.66
C ILE A 53 8.26 0.50 8.33
N SER A 54 8.80 1.51 9.01
CA SER A 54 10.08 1.39 9.71
C SER A 54 10.03 0.37 10.84
N ASP A 55 8.91 0.31 11.57
CA ASP A 55 8.68 -0.67 12.62
C ASP A 55 8.59 -2.09 12.05
N THR A 56 7.95 -2.25 10.89
CA THR A 56 7.92 -3.54 10.17
C THR A 56 9.33 -4.02 9.86
N LEU A 57 10.15 -3.18 9.23
CA LEU A 57 11.54 -3.55 8.91
C LEU A 57 12.33 -3.93 10.15
N ARG A 58 12.25 -3.15 11.24
CA ARG A 58 12.91 -3.46 12.52
C ARG A 58 12.48 -4.81 13.09
N ARG A 59 11.20 -5.14 13.04
CA ARG A 59 10.67 -6.41 13.52
C ARG A 59 11.14 -7.59 12.69
N VAL A 60 11.16 -7.43 11.36
CA VAL A 60 11.71 -8.46 10.45
C VAL A 60 13.18 -8.72 10.79
N VAL A 61 13.99 -7.67 10.96
CA VAL A 61 15.40 -7.81 11.37
C VAL A 61 15.53 -8.57 12.70
N LYS A 62 14.74 -8.19 13.73
CA LYS A 62 14.75 -8.85 15.03
C LYS A 62 14.31 -10.32 14.94
N ALA A 63 13.28 -10.62 14.16
CA ALA A 63 12.81 -11.99 13.95
C ALA A 63 13.90 -12.86 13.29
N LEU A 64 14.59 -12.33 12.27
CA LEU A 64 15.70 -13.03 11.62
C LEU A 64 16.94 -13.20 12.49
N LYS A 65 17.05 -12.44 13.60
CA LYS A 65 18.05 -12.64 14.64
C LYS A 65 17.60 -13.61 15.75
N GLY A 66 16.32 -14.03 15.75
CA GLY A 66 15.71 -14.83 16.80
C GLY A 66 15.34 -14.02 18.06
N GLU A 67 15.25 -12.68 17.96
CA GLU A 67 15.01 -11.76 19.05
C GLU A 67 13.55 -11.30 19.17
N ALA A 68 12.70 -11.67 18.23
CA ALA A 68 11.30 -11.24 18.18
C ALA A 68 10.40 -12.27 17.53
N ASN A 69 9.11 -11.97 17.50
CA ASN A 69 8.08 -12.82 16.89
C ASN A 69 8.31 -13.06 15.40
N ASN A 70 8.09 -14.28 14.98
CA ASN A 70 8.31 -14.77 13.64
C ASN A 70 7.08 -14.63 12.72
N ILE A 71 6.00 -14.00 13.20
CA ILE A 71 4.77 -13.80 12.44
C ILE A 71 4.35 -12.35 12.53
N LEU A 72 4.20 -11.72 11.38
CA LEU A 72 3.69 -10.36 11.26
C LEU A 72 2.44 -10.40 10.39
N THR A 73 1.38 -9.76 10.85
CA THR A 73 0.14 -9.60 10.08
C THR A 73 -0.07 -8.15 9.69
N LEU A 74 -0.28 -7.92 8.42
CA LEU A 74 -0.63 -6.61 7.87
C LEU A 74 -2.13 -6.59 7.61
N TYR A 75 -2.88 -5.83 8.38
CA TYR A 75 -4.29 -5.69 8.11
C TYR A 75 -4.68 -4.26 7.80
N SER A 76 -5.47 -4.12 6.78
CA SER A 76 -6.30 -2.98 6.46
C SER A 76 -7.32 -3.43 5.42
N LEU A 77 -8.40 -2.71 5.29
CA LEU A 77 -9.25 -2.79 4.10
C LEU A 77 -8.44 -2.41 2.86
N PHE A 78 -9.03 -2.56 1.67
CA PHE A 78 -8.34 -2.23 0.42
C PHE A 78 -7.72 -0.83 0.42
N GLY A 79 -6.57 -0.70 -0.26
CA GLY A 79 -5.84 0.56 -0.41
C GLY A 79 -5.02 1.00 0.81
N GLY A 80 -4.90 0.18 1.86
CA GLY A 80 -4.18 0.53 3.09
C GLY A 80 -2.65 0.33 3.06
N GLY A 81 -2.02 0.16 1.89
CA GLY A 81 -0.56 0.05 1.78
C GLY A 81 0.05 -1.31 2.17
N LYS A 82 -0.76 -2.39 2.31
CA LYS A 82 -0.27 -3.74 2.67
C LYS A 82 0.77 -4.24 1.67
N THR A 83 0.42 -4.30 0.39
CA THR A 83 1.33 -4.74 -0.69
C THR A 83 2.56 -3.84 -0.75
N HIS A 84 2.41 -2.51 -0.59
CA HIS A 84 3.55 -1.59 -0.54
C HIS A 84 4.51 -1.89 0.63
N THR A 85 3.98 -2.27 1.78
CA THR A 85 4.80 -2.70 2.93
C THR A 85 5.54 -4.00 2.64
N LEU A 86 4.88 -4.98 1.99
CA LEU A 86 5.55 -6.23 1.55
C LEU A 86 6.66 -5.95 0.53
N LEU A 87 6.41 -5.05 -0.43
CA LEU A 87 7.42 -4.60 -1.41
C LEU A 87 8.58 -3.88 -0.72
N THR A 88 8.30 -3.06 0.29
CA THR A 88 9.35 -2.40 1.08
C THR A 88 10.26 -3.43 1.75
N VAL A 89 9.71 -4.48 2.35
CA VAL A 89 10.51 -5.58 2.92
C VAL A 89 11.28 -6.29 1.81
N TYR A 90 10.64 -6.64 0.71
CA TYR A 90 11.27 -7.33 -0.41
C TYR A 90 12.50 -6.57 -0.93
N HIS A 91 12.36 -5.29 -1.24
CA HIS A 91 13.46 -4.47 -1.77
C HIS A 91 14.54 -4.19 -0.73
N ALA A 92 14.16 -3.89 0.52
CA ALA A 92 15.13 -3.61 1.59
C ALA A 92 16.07 -4.80 1.85
N PHE A 93 15.55 -6.03 1.82
CA PHE A 93 16.36 -7.24 2.03
C PHE A 93 17.11 -7.71 0.78
N ARG A 94 16.70 -7.27 -0.41
CA ARG A 94 17.44 -7.55 -1.65
C ARG A 94 18.57 -6.57 -1.90
N LYS A 95 18.38 -5.29 -1.64
CA LYS A 95 19.36 -4.21 -1.86
C LYS A 95 19.38 -3.22 -0.70
N PRO A 96 19.80 -3.60 0.50
CA PRO A 96 19.73 -2.76 1.70
C PRO A 96 20.50 -1.44 1.57
N GLY A 97 21.60 -1.42 0.82
CA GLY A 97 22.40 -0.22 0.59
C GLY A 97 21.63 0.96 -0.03
N VAL A 98 20.50 0.68 -0.72
CA VAL A 98 19.64 1.73 -1.29
C VAL A 98 19.04 2.62 -0.20
N LEU A 99 18.76 2.10 0.98
CA LEU A 99 18.23 2.87 2.11
C LEU A 99 19.20 3.92 2.67
N LYS A 100 20.48 3.88 2.25
CA LYS A 100 21.53 4.84 2.65
C LYS A 100 21.72 5.96 1.64
N ILE A 101 21.09 5.89 0.48
CA ILE A 101 21.27 6.85 -0.63
C ILE A 101 20.68 8.21 -0.23
N PRO A 102 21.42 9.34 -0.39
CA PRO A 102 20.96 10.67 0.01
C PRO A 102 19.59 11.05 -0.58
N GLN A 103 19.31 10.68 -1.83
CA GLN A 103 18.03 10.96 -2.51
C GLN A 103 16.85 10.23 -1.85
N VAL A 104 17.05 8.98 -1.43
CA VAL A 104 16.05 8.21 -0.67
C VAL A 104 15.79 8.86 0.69
N LEU A 105 16.83 9.39 1.31
CA LEU A 105 16.78 10.04 2.62
C LEU A 105 16.32 11.51 2.58
N ARG A 106 16.10 12.08 1.39
CA ARG A 106 15.67 13.47 1.22
C ARG A 106 14.31 13.73 1.89
N GLY A 107 14.22 14.84 2.60
CA GLY A 107 12.98 15.29 3.27
C GLY A 107 12.72 14.66 4.64
N TYR A 108 13.53 13.68 5.07
CA TYR A 108 13.42 13.12 6.44
C TYR A 108 14.25 13.88 7.45
N SER A 109 13.78 13.87 8.71
CA SER A 109 14.56 14.39 9.85
C SER A 109 15.88 13.62 10.03
N GLU A 110 16.87 14.23 10.67
CA GLU A 110 18.15 13.58 10.97
C GLU A 110 17.97 12.27 11.76
N LYS A 111 17.05 12.25 12.71
CA LYS A 111 16.68 11.05 13.47
C LYS A 111 16.21 9.92 12.54
N LYS A 112 15.32 10.22 11.60
CA LYS A 112 14.77 9.23 10.66
C LYS A 112 15.82 8.74 9.66
N ARG A 113 16.67 9.63 9.16
CA ARG A 113 17.79 9.26 8.28
C ARG A 113 18.74 8.28 8.97
N LYS A 114 19.12 8.57 10.22
CA LYS A 114 19.96 7.69 11.03
C LYS A 114 19.30 6.34 11.30
N GLU A 115 18.00 6.33 11.57
CA GLU A 115 17.22 5.10 11.75
C GLU A 115 17.28 4.21 10.49
N LEU A 116 17.01 4.76 9.31
CA LEU A 116 17.02 4.01 8.04
C LEU A 116 18.42 3.52 7.67
N THR A 117 19.44 4.34 7.91
CA THR A 117 20.85 3.95 7.69
C THR A 117 21.24 2.79 8.59
N ASN A 118 20.91 2.84 9.88
CA ASN A 118 21.18 1.76 10.83
C ASN A 118 20.45 0.47 10.45
N LEU A 119 19.18 0.58 10.00
CA LEU A 119 18.42 -0.58 9.49
C LEU A 119 19.11 -1.22 8.29
N ALA A 120 19.58 -0.44 7.33
CA ALA A 120 20.33 -0.95 6.19
C ALA A 120 21.57 -1.74 6.64
N GLU A 121 22.35 -1.18 7.57
CA GLU A 121 23.55 -1.84 8.10
C GLU A 121 23.22 -3.14 8.86
N GLU A 122 22.11 -3.14 9.62
CA GLU A 122 21.67 -4.36 10.31
C GLU A 122 21.23 -5.44 9.34
N ILE A 123 20.54 -5.09 8.25
CA ILE A 123 20.14 -6.02 7.19
C ILE A 123 21.38 -6.59 6.47
N GLU A 124 22.35 -5.74 6.13
CA GLU A 124 23.62 -6.15 5.52
C GLU A 124 24.38 -7.18 6.40
N LYS A 125 24.39 -6.95 7.72
CA LYS A 125 25.03 -7.86 8.68
C LYS A 125 24.35 -9.22 8.83
N LEU A 126 23.07 -9.36 8.45
CA LEU A 126 22.37 -10.65 8.48
C LEU A 126 22.93 -11.65 7.46
N GLY A 127 23.55 -11.16 6.39
CA GLY A 127 24.04 -12.00 5.29
C GLY A 127 22.90 -12.56 4.43
N GLY A 128 23.09 -13.74 3.86
CA GLY A 128 22.15 -14.36 2.93
C GLY A 128 20.79 -14.65 3.54
N VAL A 129 19.78 -13.89 3.12
CA VAL A 129 18.38 -14.07 3.47
C VAL A 129 17.63 -14.56 2.22
N SER A 130 16.92 -15.68 2.33
CA SER A 130 16.05 -16.18 1.27
C SER A 130 14.67 -15.51 1.40
N ILE A 131 14.11 -15.02 0.30
CA ILE A 131 12.77 -14.46 0.28
C ILE A 131 11.88 -15.37 -0.56
N VAL A 132 10.80 -15.88 0.02
CA VAL A 132 9.77 -16.65 -0.68
C VAL A 132 8.52 -15.82 -0.75
N VAL A 133 7.99 -15.65 -1.95
CA VAL A 133 6.74 -14.90 -2.18
C VAL A 133 5.65 -15.88 -2.54
N ILE A 134 4.54 -15.84 -1.81
CA ILE A 134 3.29 -16.53 -2.11
C ILE A 134 2.24 -15.47 -2.42
N HIS A 135 1.65 -15.53 -3.62
CA HIS A 135 0.69 -14.52 -4.07
C HIS A 135 -0.56 -15.16 -4.65
N GLY A 136 -1.71 -14.90 -4.05
CA GLY A 136 -2.95 -15.60 -4.31
C GLY A 136 -3.55 -15.43 -5.71
N LYS A 137 -3.17 -14.39 -6.45
CA LYS A 137 -3.66 -14.14 -7.81
C LYS A 137 -2.75 -14.70 -8.91
N SER A 138 -1.50 -15.04 -8.58
CA SER A 138 -0.53 -15.51 -9.56
C SER A 138 -0.40 -17.02 -9.56
N ALA A 139 -0.58 -17.65 -10.73
CA ALA A 139 -0.41 -19.10 -10.89
C ALA A 139 1.04 -19.56 -10.72
N GLU A 140 2.01 -18.67 -10.87
CA GLU A 140 3.44 -18.95 -10.68
C GLU A 140 3.86 -18.92 -9.22
N TYR A 141 3.23 -18.03 -8.42
CA TYR A 141 3.54 -17.83 -7.00
C TYR A 141 2.53 -18.48 -6.05
N SER A 142 1.59 -19.29 -6.59
CA SER A 142 0.61 -20.06 -5.84
C SER A 142 0.27 -21.35 -6.56
N ALA A 143 1.07 -22.40 -6.31
CA ALA A 143 0.78 -23.72 -6.85
C ALA A 143 -0.63 -24.21 -6.44
N ARG A 144 -1.36 -24.87 -7.34
CA ARG A 144 -2.71 -25.41 -7.08
C ARG A 144 -2.87 -26.79 -7.70
N PRO A 145 -3.69 -27.67 -7.08
CA PRO A 145 -3.82 -29.06 -7.51
C PRO A 145 -4.22 -29.25 -8.99
N ALA A 146 -5.19 -28.48 -9.48
CA ALA A 146 -5.65 -28.56 -10.87
C ALA A 146 -4.64 -27.98 -11.89
N LYS A 147 -3.70 -27.17 -11.43
CA LYS A 147 -2.72 -26.49 -12.27
C LYS A 147 -1.35 -26.46 -11.58
N PRO A 148 -0.71 -27.63 -11.41
CA PRO A 148 0.56 -27.74 -10.69
C PRO A 148 1.68 -27.04 -11.45
N LEU A 149 2.64 -26.49 -10.71
CA LEU A 149 3.88 -25.97 -11.26
C LEU A 149 4.78 -27.14 -11.65
N LYS A 150 5.14 -27.22 -12.93
CA LYS A 150 5.92 -28.32 -13.49
C LYS A 150 7.40 -28.00 -13.50
N TYR A 151 8.21 -28.87 -12.89
CA TYR A 151 9.67 -28.87 -12.94
C TYR A 151 10.15 -30.17 -13.58
N GLN A 152 11.41 -30.22 -13.98
CA GLN A 152 11.97 -31.40 -14.72
C GLN A 152 11.74 -32.72 -14.01
N ALA A 153 11.88 -32.77 -12.68
CA ALA A 153 11.84 -34.00 -11.89
C ALA A 153 10.52 -34.23 -11.13
N TYR A 154 9.66 -33.20 -10.98
CA TYR A 154 8.43 -33.28 -10.21
C TYR A 154 7.47 -32.12 -10.52
N SER A 155 6.28 -32.20 -9.97
CA SER A 155 5.30 -31.12 -10.06
C SER A 155 4.87 -30.70 -8.66
N VAL A 156 4.78 -29.40 -8.42
CA VAL A 156 4.36 -28.82 -7.15
C VAL A 156 2.90 -28.45 -7.23
N LYS A 157 2.09 -28.95 -6.31
CA LYS A 157 0.61 -28.86 -6.31
C LYS A 157 0.05 -27.94 -5.24
N THR A 158 0.83 -27.63 -4.20
CA THR A 158 0.36 -26.96 -2.99
C THR A 158 1.22 -25.76 -2.63
N LEU A 159 0.72 -24.90 -1.73
CA LEU A 159 1.48 -23.77 -1.19
C LEU A 159 2.69 -24.23 -0.36
N TRP A 160 2.58 -25.34 0.36
CA TRP A 160 3.71 -25.92 1.11
C TRP A 160 4.75 -26.56 0.20
N GLY A 161 4.28 -27.24 -0.87
CA GLY A 161 5.18 -27.72 -1.92
C GLY A 161 5.96 -26.59 -2.57
N TYR A 162 5.28 -25.48 -2.87
CA TYR A 162 5.92 -24.29 -3.42
C TYR A 162 6.95 -23.65 -2.46
N LEU A 163 6.62 -23.54 -1.17
CA LEU A 163 7.55 -23.05 -0.16
C LEU A 163 8.82 -23.91 -0.10
N ALA A 164 8.66 -25.22 -0.03
CA ALA A 164 9.80 -26.15 0.06
C ALA A 164 10.62 -26.20 -1.22
N HIS A 165 9.96 -26.15 -2.39
CA HIS A 165 10.65 -26.05 -3.68
C HIS A 165 11.50 -24.78 -3.75
N SER A 166 10.94 -23.62 -3.40
CA SER A 166 11.63 -22.32 -3.43
C SER A 166 12.86 -22.29 -2.52
N LEU A 167 12.87 -23.13 -1.50
CA LEU A 167 14.00 -23.29 -0.56
C LEU A 167 14.94 -24.45 -0.93
N GLY A 168 14.69 -25.17 -2.02
CA GLY A 168 15.48 -26.32 -2.44
C GLY A 168 15.39 -27.53 -1.49
N ARG A 169 14.23 -27.69 -0.83
CA ARG A 169 13.96 -28.75 0.17
C ARG A 169 12.66 -29.50 -0.11
N TYR A 170 12.27 -29.63 -1.38
CA TYR A 170 11.01 -30.25 -1.78
C TYR A 170 10.82 -31.67 -1.27
N ASP A 171 11.89 -32.46 -1.24
CA ASP A 171 11.83 -33.85 -0.80
C ASP A 171 11.34 -34.01 0.64
N ALA A 172 11.54 -33.01 1.51
CA ALA A 172 11.10 -33.06 2.90
C ALA A 172 9.57 -33.09 3.07
N ILE A 173 8.82 -32.69 2.04
CA ILE A 173 7.34 -32.59 2.07
C ILE A 173 6.70 -33.11 0.77
N ARG A 174 7.43 -33.86 -0.04
CA ARG A 174 6.93 -34.38 -1.32
C ARG A 174 5.66 -35.21 -1.15
N GLU A 175 5.61 -36.10 -0.16
CA GLU A 175 4.45 -36.94 0.11
C GLU A 175 3.22 -36.11 0.51
N ASP A 176 3.41 -35.07 1.34
CA ASP A 176 2.33 -34.15 1.74
C ASP A 176 1.81 -33.32 0.55
N ASP A 177 2.72 -32.90 -0.37
CA ASP A 177 2.35 -32.20 -1.59
C ASP A 177 1.58 -33.11 -2.55
N ASP A 178 2.02 -34.36 -2.71
CA ASP A 178 1.35 -35.35 -3.57
C ASP A 178 -0.03 -35.73 -3.07
N ASN A 179 -0.19 -35.89 -1.76
CA ASN A 179 -1.44 -36.24 -1.09
C ASN A 179 -2.33 -35.04 -0.77
N LEU A 180 -1.88 -33.80 -1.03
CA LEU A 180 -2.57 -32.54 -0.73
C LEU A 180 -2.87 -32.37 0.77
N THR A 181 -2.08 -33.00 1.65
CA THR A 181 -2.20 -32.91 3.11
C THR A 181 -1.27 -31.83 3.66
N ALA A 182 -1.70 -31.14 4.72
CA ALA A 182 -0.81 -30.18 5.37
C ALA A 182 0.37 -30.93 6.04
N PRO A 183 1.64 -30.54 5.79
CA PRO A 183 2.81 -31.21 6.34
C PRO A 183 2.90 -31.06 7.87
N ALA A 184 3.56 -32.03 8.52
CA ALA A 184 3.83 -31.94 9.94
C ALA A 184 4.78 -30.77 10.28
N VAL A 185 4.73 -30.30 11.53
CA VAL A 185 5.59 -29.18 12.02
C VAL A 185 7.07 -29.51 11.82
N GLU A 186 7.46 -30.76 12.05
CA GLU A 186 8.82 -31.26 11.92
C GLU A 186 9.30 -31.20 10.46
N SER A 187 8.46 -31.57 9.51
CA SER A 187 8.75 -31.49 8.07
C SER A 187 8.97 -30.04 7.62
N ILE A 188 8.11 -29.11 8.12
CA ILE A 188 8.28 -27.67 7.83
C ILE A 188 9.58 -27.15 8.45
N ARG A 189 9.92 -27.57 9.68
CA ARG A 189 11.20 -27.20 10.32
C ARG A 189 12.41 -27.69 9.53
N GLU A 190 12.36 -28.87 8.95
CA GLU A 190 13.45 -29.37 8.09
C GLU A 190 13.58 -28.53 6.81
N VAL A 191 12.45 -28.05 6.23
CA VAL A 191 12.47 -27.10 5.10
C VAL A 191 13.16 -25.79 5.46
N LEU A 192 12.95 -25.27 6.66
CA LEU A 192 13.50 -23.99 7.14
C LEU A 192 14.91 -24.10 7.73
N LYS A 193 15.38 -25.31 8.04
CA LYS A 193 16.59 -25.58 8.79
C LYS A 193 17.85 -24.94 8.19
N GLY A 194 18.57 -24.22 9.02
CA GLY A 194 19.84 -23.59 8.67
C GLY A 194 19.70 -22.37 7.73
N LYS A 195 18.51 -21.90 7.49
CA LYS A 195 18.24 -20.75 6.61
C LYS A 195 17.66 -19.58 7.39
N ARG A 196 17.92 -18.37 6.92
CA ARG A 196 17.13 -17.17 7.23
C ARG A 196 16.14 -16.96 6.12
N VAL A 197 14.84 -17.04 6.42
CA VAL A 197 13.79 -16.98 5.41
C VAL A 197 12.79 -15.90 5.74
N ILE A 198 12.47 -15.07 4.76
CA ILE A 198 11.30 -14.18 4.79
C ILE A 198 10.25 -14.82 3.88
N ILE A 199 9.08 -15.12 4.43
CA ILE A 199 7.94 -15.63 3.68
C ILE A 199 6.92 -14.47 3.57
N LEU A 200 6.76 -13.92 2.38
CA LEU A 200 5.79 -12.88 2.08
C LEU A 200 4.54 -13.50 1.49
N ILE A 201 3.40 -13.32 2.13
CA ILE A 201 2.12 -13.88 1.68
C ILE A 201 1.14 -12.75 1.41
N ASP A 202 0.73 -12.61 0.15
CA ASP A 202 -0.27 -11.63 -0.27
C ASP A 202 -1.47 -12.32 -0.93
N GLU A 203 -2.67 -11.77 -0.76
CA GLU A 203 -3.92 -12.24 -1.38
C GLU A 203 -4.27 -13.72 -1.10
N LEU A 204 -3.84 -14.27 0.04
CA LEU A 204 -4.06 -15.69 0.37
C LEU A 204 -5.54 -16.05 0.53
N ILE A 205 -6.34 -15.14 1.08
CA ILE A 205 -7.77 -15.34 1.27
C ILE A 205 -8.48 -15.39 -0.08
N ASP A 206 -8.08 -14.54 -1.04
CA ASP A 206 -8.58 -14.58 -2.41
C ASP A 206 -8.25 -15.90 -3.08
N TYR A 207 -7.03 -16.39 -2.92
CA TYR A 207 -6.62 -17.70 -3.42
C TYR A 207 -7.53 -18.81 -2.92
N ALA A 208 -7.70 -18.93 -1.61
CA ALA A 208 -8.48 -19.98 -1.00
C ALA A 208 -9.98 -19.87 -1.37
N ASN A 209 -10.54 -18.66 -1.38
CA ASN A 209 -11.92 -18.39 -1.76
C ASN A 209 -12.20 -18.75 -3.23
N ASN A 210 -11.29 -18.40 -4.14
CA ASN A 210 -11.41 -18.71 -5.56
C ASN A 210 -11.38 -20.23 -5.81
N LEU A 211 -10.48 -20.97 -5.15
CA LEU A 211 -10.45 -22.42 -5.24
C LEU A 211 -11.70 -23.09 -4.66
N ARG A 212 -12.22 -22.55 -3.57
CA ARG A 212 -13.43 -23.09 -2.92
C ARG A 212 -14.68 -22.87 -3.78
N ARG A 213 -14.84 -21.70 -4.40
CA ARG A 213 -16.02 -21.37 -5.22
C ARG A 213 -15.93 -21.89 -6.65
N GLY A 214 -14.78 -21.75 -7.30
CA GLY A 214 -14.59 -22.07 -8.71
C GLY A 214 -13.77 -23.34 -9.00
N GLY A 215 -13.15 -23.94 -7.97
CA GLY A 215 -12.32 -25.11 -8.10
C GLY A 215 -13.10 -26.41 -8.23
N ASN A 216 -12.40 -27.47 -8.68
CA ASN A 216 -12.94 -28.83 -8.67
C ASN A 216 -12.99 -29.41 -7.24
N GLU A 217 -13.51 -30.63 -7.07
CA GLU A 217 -13.66 -31.26 -5.75
C GLU A 217 -12.30 -31.43 -5.03
N THR A 218 -11.26 -31.78 -5.75
CA THR A 218 -9.89 -31.91 -5.21
C THR A 218 -9.37 -30.58 -4.67
N GLU A 219 -9.60 -29.50 -5.40
CA GLU A 219 -9.19 -28.16 -4.96
C GLU A 219 -10.01 -27.68 -3.75
N ARG A 220 -11.30 -27.98 -3.70
CA ARG A 220 -12.15 -27.66 -2.53
C ARG A 220 -11.65 -28.39 -1.29
N ARG A 221 -11.33 -29.67 -1.38
CA ARG A 221 -10.72 -30.45 -0.26
C ARG A 221 -9.36 -29.91 0.15
N TYR A 222 -8.54 -29.53 -0.83
CA TYR A 222 -7.25 -28.91 -0.57
C TYR A 222 -7.38 -27.61 0.23
N THR A 223 -8.39 -26.77 -0.06
CA THR A 223 -8.56 -25.50 0.67
C THR A 223 -8.80 -25.69 2.16
N GLU A 224 -9.40 -26.81 2.60
CA GLU A 224 -9.61 -27.10 4.03
C GLU A 224 -8.28 -27.38 4.78
N ASN A 225 -7.19 -27.70 4.06
CA ASN A 225 -5.87 -27.91 4.63
C ASN A 225 -5.02 -26.63 4.71
N ILE A 226 -5.39 -25.54 4.03
CA ILE A 226 -4.63 -24.29 4.04
C ILE A 226 -4.56 -23.67 5.45
N PRO A 227 -5.68 -23.52 6.20
CA PRO A 227 -5.62 -23.05 7.58
C PRO A 227 -4.72 -23.92 8.47
N THR A 228 -4.81 -25.26 8.33
CA THR A 228 -3.95 -26.20 9.06
C THR A 228 -2.48 -26.02 8.72
N PHE A 229 -2.17 -25.82 7.45
CA PHE A 229 -0.79 -25.51 7.02
C PHE A 229 -0.27 -24.22 7.66
N LEU A 230 -1.07 -23.15 7.67
CA LEU A 230 -0.69 -21.88 8.31
C LEU A 230 -0.45 -22.02 9.82
N ASP A 231 -1.29 -22.78 10.52
CA ASP A 231 -1.09 -23.06 11.95
C ASP A 231 0.22 -23.79 12.20
N ARG A 232 0.48 -24.87 11.41
CA ARG A 232 1.70 -25.65 11.51
C ARG A 232 2.95 -24.86 11.10
N LEU A 233 2.87 -24.05 10.03
CA LEU A 233 3.94 -23.14 9.64
C LEU A 233 4.24 -22.13 10.76
N SER A 234 3.19 -21.55 11.35
CA SER A 234 3.35 -20.62 12.46
C SER A 234 4.06 -21.25 13.65
N THR A 235 3.70 -22.49 13.96
CA THR A 235 4.35 -23.29 15.02
C THR A 235 5.79 -23.65 14.67
N ALA A 236 6.05 -24.00 13.41
CA ALA A 236 7.39 -24.35 12.93
C ALA A 236 8.36 -23.18 12.95
N LEU A 237 7.87 -21.96 12.72
CA LEU A 237 8.67 -20.74 12.75
C LEU A 237 9.21 -20.39 14.14
N VAL A 238 8.52 -20.83 15.22
CA VAL A 238 8.95 -20.51 16.59
C VAL A 238 10.34 -21.10 16.86
N GLY A 239 11.26 -20.24 17.31
CA GLY A 239 12.65 -20.61 17.60
C GLY A 239 13.54 -20.73 16.36
N THR A 240 13.06 -20.31 15.18
CA THR A 240 13.87 -20.22 13.95
C THR A 240 14.31 -18.77 13.69
N ASN A 241 15.25 -18.60 12.77
CA ASN A 241 15.66 -17.30 12.22
C ASN A 241 14.89 -16.96 10.94
N SER A 242 13.60 -17.31 10.89
CA SER A 242 12.73 -17.07 9.74
C SER A 242 11.48 -16.33 10.16
N VAL A 243 10.86 -15.60 9.25
CA VAL A 243 9.68 -14.77 9.52
C VAL A 243 8.65 -14.92 8.42
N MET A 244 7.37 -14.95 8.79
CA MET A 244 6.24 -14.89 7.88
C MET A 244 5.53 -13.55 8.02
N ILE A 245 5.25 -12.90 6.90
CA ILE A 245 4.47 -11.67 6.83
C ILE A 245 3.27 -11.96 5.94
N VAL A 246 2.06 -11.84 6.49
CA VAL A 246 0.82 -12.11 5.77
C VAL A 246 -0.07 -10.88 5.71
N SER A 247 -0.54 -10.53 4.51
CA SER A 247 -1.53 -9.48 4.31
C SER A 247 -2.95 -10.02 4.46
N LEU A 248 -3.81 -9.27 5.13
CA LEU A 248 -5.21 -9.64 5.35
C LEU A 248 -6.15 -8.48 5.00
N PRO A 249 -7.22 -8.72 4.23
CA PRO A 249 -8.22 -7.71 3.87
C PRO A 249 -9.27 -7.55 4.97
N ILE A 250 -8.84 -7.19 6.19
CA ILE A 250 -9.70 -7.05 7.36
C ILE A 250 -9.40 -5.73 8.08
N GLU A 251 -10.39 -5.19 8.76
CA GLU A 251 -10.21 -4.09 9.71
C GLU A 251 -10.25 -4.62 11.14
N VAL A 252 -9.27 -4.20 11.94
CA VAL A 252 -9.17 -4.59 13.35
C VAL A 252 -9.18 -3.33 14.20
N ARG A 253 -10.14 -3.24 15.15
CA ARG A 253 -10.18 -2.20 16.19
C ARG A 253 -10.19 -2.85 17.56
N GLU A 254 -9.40 -2.34 18.47
CA GLU A 254 -9.28 -2.86 19.85
C GLU A 254 -9.02 -4.38 19.91
N GLY A 255 -8.24 -4.90 18.95
CA GLY A 255 -7.93 -6.33 18.88
C GLY A 255 -9.07 -7.23 18.41
N LYS A 256 -10.20 -6.65 17.94
CA LYS A 256 -11.34 -7.38 17.38
C LYS A 256 -11.51 -7.04 15.90
N ILE A 257 -11.87 -8.03 15.12
CA ILE A 257 -12.21 -7.84 13.72
C ILE A 257 -13.55 -7.12 13.65
N GLN A 258 -13.55 -5.94 13.03
CA GLN A 258 -14.74 -5.08 12.91
C GLN A 258 -15.45 -5.27 11.58
N SER A 259 -14.70 -5.49 10.51
CA SER A 259 -15.25 -5.68 9.18
C SER A 259 -14.39 -6.59 8.33
N VAL A 260 -15.09 -7.31 7.49
CA VAL A 260 -14.55 -8.16 6.45
C VAL A 260 -15.27 -7.76 5.18
N GLU A 261 -14.61 -7.84 4.03
CA GLU A 261 -15.29 -7.57 2.78
C GLU A 261 -16.41 -8.58 2.51
N GLU A 262 -17.58 -8.08 2.07
CA GLU A 262 -18.79 -8.84 1.77
C GLU A 262 -18.59 -9.98 0.74
N ARG A 263 -17.52 -9.93 -0.02
CA ARG A 263 -17.19 -10.94 -1.06
C ARG A 263 -16.67 -12.27 -0.51
N TYR A 264 -16.30 -12.33 0.77
CA TYR A 264 -15.76 -13.55 1.37
C TYR A 264 -16.83 -14.35 2.12
N ASP A 265 -16.66 -15.68 2.13
CA ASP A 265 -17.44 -16.57 2.96
C ASP A 265 -17.03 -16.37 4.44
N GLU A 266 -17.93 -15.82 5.24
CA GLU A 266 -17.64 -15.48 6.64
C GLU A 266 -17.17 -16.68 7.46
N VAL A 267 -17.80 -17.84 7.30
CA VAL A 267 -17.47 -19.04 8.07
C VAL A 267 -16.06 -19.54 7.75
N TYR A 268 -15.71 -19.53 6.47
CA TYR A 268 -14.40 -19.97 6.04
C TYR A 268 -13.31 -18.97 6.42
N LEU A 269 -13.59 -17.69 6.24
CA LEU A 269 -12.71 -16.62 6.67
C LEU A 269 -12.47 -16.66 8.17
N GLN A 270 -13.50 -16.93 8.98
CA GLN A 270 -13.36 -17.06 10.44
C GLN A 270 -12.37 -18.16 10.81
N LYS A 271 -12.35 -19.31 10.11
CA LYS A 271 -11.33 -20.36 10.32
C LYS A 271 -9.90 -19.84 10.12
N PHE A 272 -9.66 -19.06 9.05
CA PHE A 272 -8.37 -18.42 8.82
C PHE A 272 -7.99 -17.47 9.93
N LEU A 273 -8.94 -16.66 10.33
CA LEU A 273 -8.73 -15.67 11.39
C LEU A 273 -8.47 -16.30 12.73
N ASP A 274 -9.18 -17.38 13.06
CA ASP A 274 -8.97 -18.13 14.31
C ASP A 274 -7.58 -18.76 14.35
N VAL A 275 -7.12 -19.35 13.24
CA VAL A 275 -5.77 -19.90 13.12
C VAL A 275 -4.73 -18.79 13.27
N LEU A 276 -4.88 -17.71 12.54
CA LEU A 276 -3.95 -16.57 12.63
C LEU A 276 -4.00 -15.92 14.01
N ASN A 277 -5.18 -15.71 14.59
CA ASN A 277 -5.32 -15.16 15.94
C ASN A 277 -4.70 -16.08 17.01
N ASN A 278 -4.85 -17.40 16.87
CA ASN A 278 -4.20 -18.35 17.77
C ASN A 278 -2.68 -18.33 17.63
N ALA A 279 -2.16 -18.28 16.39
CA ALA A 279 -0.75 -18.10 16.12
C ALA A 279 -0.25 -16.78 16.72
N ILE A 280 -0.99 -15.70 16.53
CA ILE A 280 -0.78 -14.36 17.06
C ILE A 280 -0.75 -14.35 18.58
N ARG A 281 -1.73 -14.98 19.25
CA ARG A 281 -1.78 -15.06 20.73
C ARG A 281 -0.63 -15.85 21.30
N ARG A 282 -0.18 -16.91 20.62
CA ARG A 282 0.96 -17.74 21.07
C ARG A 282 2.30 -17.02 20.93
N VAL A 283 2.46 -16.18 19.92
CA VAL A 283 3.76 -15.62 19.53
C VAL A 283 3.80 -14.08 19.67
N GLY A 284 2.65 -13.44 19.92
CA GLY A 284 2.48 -11.99 19.96
C GLY A 284 2.57 -11.36 18.56
N SER A 285 1.48 -10.89 17.99
CA SER A 285 1.53 -10.20 16.71
C SER A 285 1.60 -8.70 16.85
N VAL A 286 1.91 -8.09 15.78
CA VAL A 286 1.81 -6.64 15.61
C VAL A 286 0.89 -6.33 14.46
N SER A 287 -0.23 -5.72 14.83
CA SER A 287 -1.06 -5.03 13.86
C SER A 287 -0.30 -3.80 13.35
N LEU A 288 -0.05 -3.75 12.08
CA LEU A 288 0.53 -2.59 11.43
C LEU A 288 -0.56 -1.95 10.58
N ALA A 289 -1.31 -1.04 11.19
CA ALA A 289 -2.13 -0.12 10.40
C ALA A 289 -1.15 0.77 9.60
N PRO A 290 -1.11 0.67 8.27
CA PRO A 290 0.01 1.22 7.51
C PRO A 290 0.04 2.75 7.43
N LEU A 291 -1.10 3.43 7.47
CA LEU A 291 -1.19 4.88 7.35
C LEU A 291 -2.00 5.47 8.51
N ARG A 292 -1.44 6.50 9.16
CA ARG A 292 -2.05 7.16 10.33
C ARG A 292 -2.04 8.67 10.17
N ARG A 293 -3.11 9.29 10.66
CA ARG A 293 -3.10 10.73 10.98
C ARG A 293 -2.56 10.88 12.41
N HIS A 294 -1.60 11.77 12.61
CA HIS A 294 -0.96 12.05 13.91
C HIS A 294 -0.77 13.57 14.06
N GLU A 295 -0.45 14.02 15.28
CA GLU A 295 -0.33 15.44 15.60
C GLU A 295 0.67 16.22 14.72
N ASN A 296 1.68 15.54 14.17
CA ASN A 296 2.75 16.14 13.37
C ASN A 296 2.62 15.90 11.87
N GLY A 297 1.51 15.33 11.38
CA GLY A 297 1.31 15.07 9.96
C GLY A 297 0.29 14.00 9.65
N ASP A 298 0.10 13.76 8.37
CA ASP A 298 -0.75 12.72 7.83
C ASP A 298 0.07 11.85 6.89
N ASP A 299 0.23 10.57 7.22
CA ASP A 299 0.99 9.62 6.41
C ASP A 299 0.50 9.56 4.96
N LEU A 300 -0.81 9.73 4.72
CA LEU A 300 -1.39 9.72 3.38
C LEU A 300 -0.92 10.92 2.55
N VAL A 301 -0.90 12.11 3.17
CA VAL A 301 -0.39 13.33 2.52
C VAL A 301 1.09 13.19 2.17
N GLU A 302 1.88 12.65 3.09
CA GLU A 302 3.31 12.41 2.84
C GLU A 302 3.54 11.35 1.74
N VAL A 303 2.69 10.30 1.67
CA VAL A 303 2.69 9.35 0.55
C VAL A 303 2.36 10.05 -0.76
N MET A 304 1.33 10.89 -0.80
CA MET A 304 0.96 11.65 -1.99
C MET A 304 2.10 12.57 -2.46
N LYS A 305 2.74 13.26 -1.52
CA LYS A 305 3.91 14.12 -1.82
C LYS A 305 5.05 13.34 -2.46
N LYS A 306 5.47 12.25 -1.83
CA LYS A 306 6.57 11.40 -2.33
C LYS A 306 6.28 10.74 -3.68
N ARG A 307 5.01 10.45 -3.97
CA ARG A 307 4.59 9.79 -5.22
C ARG A 307 4.40 10.76 -6.38
N ILE A 308 4.19 12.04 -6.11
CA ILE A 308 3.88 13.04 -7.13
C ILE A 308 5.05 14.00 -7.33
N PHE A 309 5.69 14.44 -6.25
CA PHE A 309 6.78 15.39 -6.31
C PHE A 309 8.14 14.72 -6.13
N GLU A 310 9.03 14.90 -7.11
CA GLU A 310 10.44 14.52 -6.98
C GLU A 310 11.13 15.47 -5.99
N GLU A 311 10.78 16.76 -6.05
CA GLU A 311 11.34 17.79 -5.18
C GLU A 311 10.33 18.89 -4.87
N VAL A 312 10.25 19.24 -3.60
CA VAL A 312 9.54 20.42 -3.10
C VAL A 312 10.58 21.31 -2.41
N PRO A 313 11.09 22.37 -3.07
CA PRO A 313 12.10 23.24 -2.48
C PRO A 313 11.58 23.95 -1.22
N GLU A 314 12.37 24.02 -0.16
CA GLU A 314 11.97 24.62 1.10
C GLU A 314 11.66 26.11 0.98
N GLU A 315 12.31 26.82 0.04
CA GLU A 315 12.03 28.22 -0.27
C GLU A 315 10.63 28.42 -0.85
N VAL A 316 10.18 27.51 -1.74
CA VAL A 316 8.83 27.53 -2.32
C VAL A 316 7.79 27.29 -1.22
N ARG A 317 8.02 26.29 -0.39
CA ARG A 317 7.16 25.97 0.76
C ARG A 317 7.07 27.15 1.74
N THR A 318 8.22 27.71 2.13
CA THR A 318 8.26 28.82 3.09
C THR A 318 7.54 30.06 2.56
N LYS A 319 7.71 30.37 1.28
CA LYS A 319 7.00 31.49 0.64
C LYS A 319 5.50 31.27 0.62
N ALA A 320 5.04 30.08 0.18
CA ALA A 320 3.62 29.75 0.14
C ALA A 320 2.97 29.84 1.53
N LEU A 321 3.61 29.28 2.55
CA LEU A 321 3.12 29.35 3.93
C LEU A 321 3.04 30.79 4.45
N ARG A 322 4.01 31.62 4.13
CA ARG A 322 4.02 33.03 4.50
C ARG A 322 2.88 33.82 3.81
N GLU A 323 2.65 33.58 2.54
CA GLU A 323 1.53 34.18 1.79
C GLU A 323 0.18 33.77 2.40
N MET A 324 0.01 32.50 2.72
CA MET A 324 -1.20 32.00 3.38
C MET A 324 -1.38 32.58 4.78
N GLU A 325 -0.32 32.68 5.57
CA GLU A 325 -0.37 33.30 6.89
C GLU A 325 -0.82 34.76 6.84
N ILE A 326 -0.33 35.53 5.86
CA ILE A 326 -0.77 36.91 5.62
C ILE A 326 -2.25 36.92 5.24
N THR A 327 -2.67 36.07 4.32
CA THR A 327 -4.07 35.98 3.84
C THR A 327 -5.02 35.67 4.99
N ILE A 328 -4.69 34.70 5.85
CA ILE A 328 -5.49 34.34 7.02
C ILE A 328 -5.57 35.50 8.02
N LYS A 329 -4.45 36.16 8.31
CA LYS A 329 -4.40 37.30 9.24
C LYS A 329 -5.16 38.52 8.74
N THR A 330 -5.22 38.73 7.43
CA THR A 330 -5.94 39.85 6.84
C THR A 330 -7.43 39.61 6.66
N ASN A 331 -7.88 38.35 6.74
CA ASN A 331 -9.30 37.96 6.58
C ASN A 331 -9.75 37.01 7.70
N PRO A 332 -9.63 37.40 8.98
CA PRO A 332 -9.93 36.53 10.13
C PRO A 332 -11.40 36.09 10.20
N GLU A 333 -12.31 36.90 9.62
CA GLU A 333 -13.73 36.57 9.53
C GLU A 333 -14.03 35.40 8.59
N VAL A 334 -13.12 35.11 7.63
CA VAL A 334 -13.25 33.98 6.69
C VAL A 334 -12.59 32.75 7.24
N PHE A 335 -11.37 32.88 7.78
CA PHE A 335 -10.51 31.74 8.13
C PHE A 335 -10.50 31.39 9.63
N GLY A 336 -11.09 32.23 10.51
CA GLY A 336 -10.97 32.01 11.96
C GLY A 336 -9.54 32.10 12.48
N HIS A 337 -9.23 31.41 13.60
CA HIS A 337 -7.93 31.54 14.27
C HIS A 337 -6.97 30.37 14.03
N GLY A 338 -7.26 29.37 13.18
CA GLY A 338 -6.56 28.09 13.21
C GLY A 338 -5.86 27.59 11.93
N GLY A 339 -6.14 28.10 10.77
CA GLY A 339 -5.85 27.43 9.49
C GLY A 339 -4.38 27.16 9.10
N ILE A 340 -3.40 27.93 9.58
CA ILE A 340 -2.01 27.85 9.07
C ILE A 340 -1.28 26.57 9.48
N ASP A 341 -1.54 26.05 10.67
CA ASP A 341 -0.82 24.85 11.14
C ASP A 341 -1.27 23.60 10.38
N GLU A 342 -2.55 23.52 10.02
CA GLU A 342 -3.05 22.44 9.17
C GLU A 342 -2.46 22.52 7.76
N ILE A 343 -2.36 23.71 7.17
CA ILE A 343 -1.72 23.92 5.86
C ILE A 343 -0.25 23.52 5.91
N ARG A 344 0.47 23.79 7.00
CA ARG A 344 1.86 23.34 7.17
C ARG A 344 2.02 21.83 7.12
N LEU A 345 1.03 21.09 7.68
CA LEU A 345 1.05 19.64 7.71
C LEU A 345 0.70 19.01 6.37
N THR A 346 -0.20 19.65 5.61
CA THR A 346 -0.70 19.11 4.33
C THR A 346 -0.01 19.67 3.09
N TYR A 347 0.85 20.70 3.21
CA TYR A 347 1.54 21.31 2.08
C TYR A 347 2.18 20.25 1.16
N PRO A 348 2.00 20.31 -0.17
CA PRO A 348 1.48 21.40 -0.99
C PRO A 348 -0.04 21.42 -1.21
N TYR A 349 -0.79 20.57 -0.54
CA TYR A 349 -2.25 20.50 -0.67
C TYR A 349 -2.92 21.35 0.40
N HIS A 350 -4.02 22.02 0.04
CA HIS A 350 -4.90 22.64 1.03
C HIS A 350 -5.61 21.55 1.85
N PRO A 351 -5.79 21.71 3.18
CA PRO A 351 -6.47 20.71 4.01
C PRO A 351 -7.84 20.29 3.50
N GLU A 352 -8.67 21.24 3.08
CA GLU A 352 -10.00 20.99 2.53
C GLU A 352 -9.97 20.10 1.28
N LEU A 353 -8.94 20.21 0.42
CA LEU A 353 -8.82 19.30 -0.72
C LEU A 353 -8.67 17.85 -0.27
N ILE A 354 -7.89 17.61 0.78
CA ILE A 354 -7.70 16.28 1.34
C ILE A 354 -9.03 15.76 1.92
N GLU A 355 -9.74 16.60 2.68
CA GLU A 355 -11.01 16.24 3.30
C GLU A 355 -12.10 15.94 2.25
N ILE A 356 -12.19 16.74 1.20
CA ILE A 356 -13.11 16.52 0.08
C ILE A 356 -12.81 15.17 -0.60
N LEU A 357 -11.56 14.91 -0.93
CA LEU A 357 -11.17 13.65 -1.58
C LEU A 357 -11.42 12.45 -0.67
N GLU A 358 -11.13 12.54 0.62
CA GLU A 358 -11.43 11.47 1.60
C GLU A 358 -12.93 11.20 1.70
N GLU A 359 -13.76 12.24 1.74
CA GLU A 359 -15.21 12.08 1.84
C GLU A 359 -15.82 11.50 0.55
N ILE A 360 -15.36 11.93 -0.63
CA ILE A 360 -15.76 11.35 -1.91
C ILE A 360 -15.41 9.86 -1.95
N ILE A 361 -14.18 9.49 -1.62
CA ILE A 361 -13.73 8.10 -1.62
C ILE A 361 -14.56 7.24 -0.66
N LYS A 362 -14.86 7.76 0.52
CA LYS A 362 -15.67 7.08 1.52
C LYS A 362 -17.09 6.81 1.03
N ARG A 363 -17.71 7.79 0.36
CA ARG A 363 -19.09 7.69 -0.15
C ARG A 363 -19.22 6.85 -1.42
N THR A 364 -18.18 6.82 -2.26
CA THR A 364 -18.21 6.15 -3.56
C THR A 364 -17.63 4.74 -3.53
N LYS A 365 -17.26 4.21 -2.37
CA LYS A 365 -16.63 2.88 -2.18
C LYS A 365 -15.30 2.69 -2.94
N LEU A 366 -14.62 3.78 -3.25
CA LEU A 366 -13.31 3.77 -3.87
C LEU A 366 -12.21 3.29 -2.89
N GLN A 367 -11.04 2.94 -3.42
CA GLN A 367 -9.91 2.45 -2.61
C GLN A 367 -9.08 3.61 -2.07
N LYS A 368 -9.13 3.86 -0.76
CA LYS A 368 -8.61 5.06 -0.11
C LYS A 368 -7.27 5.57 -0.68
N THR A 369 -6.19 4.83 -0.57
CA THR A 369 -4.85 5.33 -0.96
C THR A 369 -4.66 5.39 -2.47
N ARG A 370 -5.14 4.38 -3.21
CA ARG A 370 -5.00 4.32 -4.67
C ARG A 370 -5.72 5.47 -5.36
N ASP A 371 -6.96 5.68 -4.99
CA ASP A 371 -7.78 6.70 -5.63
C ASP A 371 -7.37 8.11 -5.19
N MET A 372 -6.94 8.31 -3.93
CA MET A 372 -6.31 9.56 -3.51
C MET A 372 -5.09 9.91 -4.38
N LEU A 373 -4.21 8.95 -4.62
CA LEU A 373 -3.04 9.15 -5.49
C LEU A 373 -3.46 9.46 -6.93
N LYS A 374 -4.43 8.72 -7.47
CA LYS A 374 -4.97 8.93 -8.83
C LYS A 374 -5.49 10.35 -8.99
N TYR A 375 -6.38 10.79 -8.11
CA TYR A 375 -6.98 12.12 -8.23
C TYR A 375 -5.95 13.22 -7.97
N ALA A 376 -5.07 13.06 -7.00
CA ALA A 376 -4.00 14.03 -6.77
C ALA A 376 -3.08 14.19 -7.99
N ARG A 377 -2.74 13.10 -8.71
CA ARG A 377 -1.99 13.16 -9.98
C ARG A 377 -2.76 13.93 -11.05
N ILE A 378 -4.05 13.62 -11.24
CA ILE A 378 -4.90 14.29 -12.24
C ILE A 378 -4.99 15.78 -11.94
N ILE A 379 -5.23 16.16 -10.68
CA ILE A 379 -5.36 17.55 -10.25
C ILE A 379 -4.04 18.31 -10.47
N VAL A 380 -2.93 17.74 -9.98
CA VAL A 380 -1.61 18.38 -10.11
C VAL A 380 -1.23 18.52 -11.59
N ARG A 381 -1.40 17.48 -12.40
CA ARG A 381 -1.18 17.54 -13.85
C ARG A 381 -2.02 18.62 -14.53
N GLY A 382 -3.27 18.78 -14.10
CA GLY A 382 -4.17 19.84 -14.57
C GLY A 382 -3.60 21.23 -14.31
N ILE A 383 -3.03 21.48 -13.14
CA ILE A 383 -2.37 22.77 -12.83
C ILE A 383 -1.19 23.02 -13.79
N TRP A 384 -0.36 22.00 -14.07
CA TRP A 384 0.77 22.14 -15.00
C TRP A 384 0.33 22.41 -16.45
N ALA A 385 -0.89 22.05 -16.81
CA ALA A 385 -1.47 22.33 -18.14
C ALA A 385 -2.00 23.77 -18.30
N THR A 386 -2.12 24.55 -17.23
CA THR A 386 -2.58 25.93 -17.25
C THR A 386 -1.38 26.90 -17.18
N GLU A 387 -1.62 28.21 -17.33
CA GLU A 387 -0.61 29.24 -17.09
C GLU A 387 -0.53 29.70 -15.61
N GLU A 388 -1.48 29.26 -14.78
CA GLU A 388 -1.51 29.59 -13.35
C GLU A 388 -0.36 28.92 -12.59
N ASP A 389 0.21 29.65 -11.63
CA ASP A 389 1.23 29.15 -10.69
C ASP A 389 0.75 29.38 -9.24
N PRO A 390 -0.21 28.58 -8.75
CA PRO A 390 -0.76 28.76 -7.42
C PRO A 390 0.25 28.39 -6.33
N SER A 391 0.09 28.98 -5.14
CA SER A 391 0.92 28.66 -3.96
C SER A 391 0.57 27.30 -3.33
N LEU A 392 -0.67 26.81 -3.52
CA LEU A 392 -1.19 25.54 -3.01
C LEU A 392 -2.07 24.85 -4.06
N VAL A 393 -2.18 23.53 -3.94
CA VAL A 393 -3.21 22.74 -4.64
C VAL A 393 -4.52 22.88 -3.87
N MET A 394 -5.49 23.59 -4.45
CA MET A 394 -6.76 23.97 -3.83
C MET A 394 -7.90 23.07 -4.32
N PRO A 395 -9.05 23.01 -3.60
CA PRO A 395 -10.23 22.26 -4.05
C PRO A 395 -10.70 22.61 -5.46
N TRP A 396 -10.69 23.87 -5.82
CA TRP A 396 -11.14 24.32 -7.14
C TRP A 396 -10.21 23.95 -8.31
N HIS A 397 -9.04 23.37 -8.06
CA HIS A 397 -8.21 22.78 -9.11
C HIS A 397 -8.72 21.40 -9.54
N ILE A 398 -9.75 20.86 -8.90
CA ILE A 398 -10.47 19.68 -9.38
C ILE A 398 -11.20 20.07 -10.67
N ASN A 399 -10.76 19.52 -11.81
CA ASN A 399 -11.37 19.85 -13.09
C ASN A 399 -12.67 19.07 -13.32
N LEU A 400 -13.80 19.66 -12.94
CA LEU A 400 -15.13 19.07 -13.15
C LEU A 400 -15.58 19.04 -14.65
N SER A 401 -14.72 19.44 -15.60
CA SER A 401 -14.94 19.15 -17.01
C SER A 401 -14.24 17.86 -17.46
N ASP A 402 -13.50 17.18 -16.61
CA ASP A 402 -12.89 15.87 -16.88
C ASP A 402 -13.91 14.77 -16.59
N ASP A 403 -14.39 14.09 -17.63
CA ASP A 403 -15.34 12.98 -17.52
C ASP A 403 -14.92 11.88 -16.53
N ARG A 404 -13.63 11.64 -16.38
CA ARG A 404 -13.09 10.62 -15.46
C ARG A 404 -13.37 11.00 -14.00
N ILE A 405 -13.19 12.29 -13.69
CA ILE A 405 -13.49 12.86 -12.37
C ILE A 405 -15.00 12.84 -12.13
N VAL A 406 -15.78 13.39 -13.07
CA VAL A 406 -17.25 13.51 -12.92
C VAL A 406 -17.89 12.14 -12.72
N ARG A 407 -17.59 11.16 -13.56
CA ARG A 407 -18.13 9.79 -13.45
C ARG A 407 -17.75 9.11 -12.14
N SER A 408 -16.57 9.41 -11.60
CA SER A 408 -16.07 8.81 -10.37
C SER A 408 -16.67 9.46 -9.13
N PHE A 409 -16.72 10.80 -9.10
CA PHE A 409 -17.17 11.58 -7.96
C PHE A 409 -18.69 11.58 -7.83
N PHE A 410 -19.39 11.60 -8.94
CA PHE A 410 -20.84 11.68 -9.00
C PHE A 410 -21.48 10.35 -9.45
N SER A 411 -20.92 9.22 -9.01
CA SER A 411 -21.50 7.90 -9.24
C SER A 411 -22.55 7.53 -8.18
N HIS A 412 -23.36 6.53 -8.49
CA HIS A 412 -24.38 5.96 -7.60
C HIS A 412 -25.41 7.00 -7.14
N GLN A 413 -25.44 7.32 -5.84
CA GLN A 413 -26.43 8.25 -5.24
C GLN A 413 -26.27 9.71 -5.69
N PHE A 414 -25.18 10.02 -6.38
CA PHE A 414 -24.83 11.37 -6.84
C PHE A 414 -25.01 11.56 -8.36
N ASP A 415 -25.56 10.60 -9.09
CA ASP A 415 -25.72 10.68 -10.57
C ASP A 415 -26.49 11.95 -11.01
N SER A 416 -27.42 12.45 -10.20
CA SER A 416 -28.15 13.70 -10.48
C SER A 416 -27.26 14.94 -10.47
N TYR A 417 -26.17 14.94 -9.70
CA TYR A 417 -25.22 16.05 -9.62
C TYR A 417 -24.36 16.19 -10.87
N ALA A 418 -24.12 15.12 -11.63
CA ALA A 418 -23.40 15.20 -12.89
C ALA A 418 -24.05 16.20 -13.86
N LYS A 419 -25.39 16.26 -13.89
CA LYS A 419 -26.13 17.24 -14.71
C LYS A 419 -25.98 18.68 -14.20
N VAL A 420 -25.82 18.86 -12.88
CA VAL A 420 -25.54 20.19 -12.29
C VAL A 420 -24.14 20.64 -12.69
N VAL A 421 -23.17 19.73 -12.68
CA VAL A 421 -21.80 20.00 -13.15
C VAL A 421 -21.82 20.51 -14.60
N ASP A 422 -22.43 19.76 -15.51
CA ASP A 422 -22.47 20.12 -16.93
C ASP A 422 -23.10 21.50 -17.12
N LYS A 423 -24.23 21.76 -16.48
CA LYS A 423 -24.98 22.98 -16.64
C LYS A 423 -24.37 24.18 -15.93
N ASP A 424 -24.08 24.03 -14.64
CA ASP A 424 -23.76 25.18 -13.76
C ASP A 424 -22.26 25.44 -13.65
N VAL A 425 -21.41 24.40 -13.76
CA VAL A 425 -19.96 24.56 -13.70
C VAL A 425 -19.34 24.69 -15.09
N VAL A 426 -19.85 23.98 -16.10
CA VAL A 426 -19.25 23.99 -17.44
C VAL A 426 -19.92 25.00 -18.34
N GLU A 427 -21.26 24.93 -18.55
CA GLU A 427 -21.95 25.78 -19.52
C GLU A 427 -22.22 27.19 -19.02
N ASN A 428 -22.81 27.34 -17.82
CA ASN A 428 -23.26 28.65 -17.33
C ASN A 428 -22.11 29.58 -16.98
N THR A 429 -20.98 29.03 -16.52
CA THR A 429 -19.77 29.83 -16.19
C THR A 429 -19.20 30.56 -17.39
N GLN A 430 -19.38 30.04 -18.61
CA GLN A 430 -18.95 30.68 -19.86
C GLN A 430 -19.68 32.00 -20.16
N LYS A 431 -20.80 32.26 -19.48
CA LYS A 431 -21.61 33.49 -19.68
C LYS A 431 -21.12 34.68 -18.87
N PHE A 432 -20.18 34.45 -17.95
CA PHE A 432 -19.64 35.52 -17.09
C PHE A 432 -18.50 36.26 -17.78
N SER A 433 -18.23 37.48 -17.34
CA SER A 433 -17.11 38.29 -17.85
C SER A 433 -15.73 37.72 -17.55
N LYS A 434 -15.64 36.84 -16.53
CA LYS A 434 -14.44 36.08 -16.16
C LYS A 434 -14.80 34.61 -16.01
N PRO A 435 -14.91 33.87 -17.13
CA PRO A 435 -15.39 32.49 -17.14
C PRO A 435 -14.57 31.56 -16.24
N GLU A 436 -13.23 31.66 -16.30
CA GLU A 436 -12.35 30.82 -15.51
C GLU A 436 -12.56 31.04 -13.99
N LEU A 437 -12.62 32.28 -13.55
CA LEU A 437 -12.90 32.56 -12.13
C LEU A 437 -14.28 32.06 -11.71
N ALA A 438 -15.30 32.24 -12.56
CA ALA A 438 -16.64 31.72 -12.29
C ALA A 438 -16.64 30.21 -12.17
N LYS A 439 -15.85 29.50 -13.01
CA LYS A 439 -15.70 28.05 -12.95
C LYS A 439 -15.02 27.59 -11.66
N LEU A 440 -13.93 28.24 -11.25
CA LEU A 440 -13.25 27.93 -9.99
C LEU A 440 -14.19 28.09 -8.78
N ILE A 441 -14.94 29.21 -8.72
CA ILE A 441 -15.91 29.46 -7.65
C ILE A 441 -17.04 28.41 -7.66
N SER A 442 -17.62 28.13 -8.82
CA SER A 442 -18.69 27.14 -8.95
C SER A 442 -18.21 25.73 -8.57
N THR A 443 -16.98 25.37 -8.91
CA THR A 443 -16.34 24.10 -8.49
C THR A 443 -16.22 24.04 -6.98
N ALA A 444 -15.69 25.10 -6.34
CA ALA A 444 -15.53 25.14 -4.88
C ALA A 444 -16.86 25.10 -4.12
N VAL A 445 -17.92 25.66 -4.68
CA VAL A 445 -19.26 25.65 -4.06
C VAL A 445 -19.95 24.30 -4.19
N LEU A 446 -19.68 23.57 -5.29
CA LEU A 446 -20.31 22.27 -5.56
C LEU A 446 -19.67 21.14 -4.75
N LEU A 447 -18.35 21.20 -4.52
CA LEU A 447 -17.57 20.20 -3.76
C LEU A 447 -17.72 20.36 -2.25
#